data_1ceddb4ca4f1050879e57e1a93dd6f1c
#
_entry.id   1ceddb4ca4f1050879e57e1a93dd6f1c
#
_cell.length_a   1.000
_cell.length_b   1.000
_cell.length_c   1.000
_cell.angle_alpha   90.00
_cell.angle_beta   90.00
_cell.angle_gamma   90.00
#
_symmetry.space_group_name_H-M   'P 1'
#
loop_
_entity.id
_entity.type
_entity.pdbx_description
1 polymer ?
#
loop_
_entity_poly.entity_id
_entity_poly.type
_entity_poly.pdbx_seq_one_letter_code
_entity_poly.pdbx_strand_id
1 'polypeptide(L)'
;MLVGAATPVAALQSTDGPPPVAAANAIRLPPEAMAVPFSVGEKLVYDVKFGPMKVGTGSMEVQDLTEVRGVITWHTVFRISGGLPLYRVNDKYESWFDVTTLTSRRYHQDIDEGNYEPKRFYEFFNERGMYQEGDKPEQPTVAQPLDDGSFLYYVRTIPLNVGDTYTFSRYFKPEANPVVIKVLRRETINVPAGRFTTVVLQPTFKSRGLFSEGGKAEVWITDDDRRMMVQMKSKLSVGSINLFLRSHNTGKK
;
A
#
# COMPACT_ATOMS: atom_id res chain seq x y z
N MET A 1 -54.56 -36.83 -58.22
CA MET A 1 -53.53 -35.79 -57.99
C MET A 1 -53.48 -35.49 -56.50
N LEU A 2 -52.52 -36.06 -55.81
CA LEU A 2 -52.28 -35.83 -54.39
C LEU A 2 -51.00 -34.97 -54.27
N VAL A 3 -51.16 -33.77 -53.74
CA VAL A 3 -50.04 -32.88 -53.45
C VAL A 3 -49.60 -33.11 -52.00
N GLY A 4 -48.40 -33.67 -51.83
CA GLY A 4 -47.79 -33.86 -50.52
C GLY A 4 -47.16 -32.57 -50.04
N ALA A 5 -47.58 -32.11 -48.87
CA ALA A 5 -46.97 -31.01 -48.17
C ALA A 5 -45.76 -31.49 -47.35
N ALA A 6 -44.58 -30.97 -47.63
CA ALA A 6 -43.37 -31.20 -46.85
C ALA A 6 -43.30 -30.19 -45.70
N THR A 7 -43.23 -30.67 -44.44
CA THR A 7 -42.97 -29.91 -43.24
C THR A 7 -41.46 -29.67 -43.07
N PRO A 8 -40.98 -28.44 -42.72
CA PRO A 8 -39.58 -28.24 -42.46
C PRO A 8 -39.22 -28.71 -41.03
N VAL A 9 -38.17 -29.52 -40.94
CA VAL A 9 -37.53 -29.93 -39.69
C VAL A 9 -36.70 -28.75 -39.17
N ALA A 10 -37.09 -28.22 -38.00
CA ALA A 10 -36.32 -27.22 -37.31
C ALA A 10 -35.06 -27.88 -36.71
N ALA A 11 -33.88 -27.41 -37.12
CA ALA A 11 -32.61 -27.78 -36.53
C ALA A 11 -32.47 -27.11 -35.15
N LEU A 12 -32.42 -27.92 -34.10
CA LEU A 12 -32.03 -27.53 -32.77
C LEU A 12 -30.53 -27.20 -32.80
N GLN A 13 -30.19 -25.92 -32.69
CA GLN A 13 -28.81 -25.48 -32.42
C GLN A 13 -28.51 -25.73 -30.93
N SER A 14 -27.62 -26.67 -30.65
CA SER A 14 -27.04 -26.88 -29.33
C SER A 14 -26.10 -25.70 -29.01
N THR A 15 -26.46 -24.91 -28.01
CA THR A 15 -25.59 -23.87 -27.42
C THR A 15 -24.72 -24.50 -26.34
N ASP A 16 -23.80 -25.38 -26.71
CA ASP A 16 -22.72 -25.83 -25.81
C ASP A 16 -21.56 -24.86 -25.92
N GLY A 17 -21.71 -23.72 -25.22
CA GLY A 17 -20.56 -22.91 -24.81
C GLY A 17 -19.82 -23.61 -23.63
N PRO A 18 -18.49 -23.48 -23.54
CA PRO A 18 -17.79 -24.05 -22.40
C PRO A 18 -18.39 -23.49 -21.09
N PRO A 19 -18.51 -24.34 -20.04
CA PRO A 19 -19.05 -23.89 -18.75
C PRO A 19 -18.25 -22.73 -18.25
N PRO A 20 -18.87 -21.73 -17.58
CA PRO A 20 -18.15 -20.60 -17.00
C PRO A 20 -17.08 -21.15 -16.05
N VAL A 21 -15.83 -20.79 -16.31
CA VAL A 21 -14.71 -21.09 -15.40
C VAL A 21 -15.14 -20.58 -14.03
N ALA A 22 -15.31 -21.50 -13.08
CA ALA A 22 -15.67 -21.17 -11.72
C ALA A 22 -14.69 -20.10 -11.23
N ALA A 23 -15.20 -18.93 -10.89
CA ALA A 23 -14.40 -17.88 -10.31
C ALA A 23 -13.65 -18.50 -9.13
N ALA A 24 -12.32 -18.58 -9.22
CA ALA A 24 -11.48 -19.09 -8.14
C ALA A 24 -11.98 -18.44 -6.86
N ASN A 25 -12.21 -19.22 -5.78
CA ASN A 25 -12.79 -18.78 -4.53
C ASN A 25 -12.04 -17.54 -4.02
N ALA A 26 -12.57 -16.36 -4.32
CA ALA A 26 -11.97 -15.13 -3.86
C ALA A 26 -12.00 -15.14 -2.32
N ILE A 27 -10.84 -15.00 -1.69
CA ILE A 27 -10.73 -14.89 -0.24
C ILE A 27 -11.59 -13.72 0.21
N ARG A 28 -12.46 -13.94 1.22
CA ARG A 28 -13.33 -12.92 1.80
C ARG A 28 -12.77 -12.46 3.13
N LEU A 29 -13.04 -11.20 3.46
CA LEU A 29 -12.73 -10.69 4.79
C LEU A 29 -13.52 -11.47 5.85
N PRO A 30 -12.86 -11.97 6.91
CA PRO A 30 -13.52 -12.61 8.02
C PRO A 30 -14.27 -11.59 8.88
N PRO A 31 -15.30 -12.03 9.67
CA PRO A 31 -16.10 -11.12 10.50
C PRO A 31 -15.28 -10.27 11.49
N GLU A 32 -14.16 -10.81 11.98
CA GLU A 32 -13.23 -10.15 12.91
C GLU A 32 -12.26 -9.18 12.25
N ALA A 33 -12.32 -9.02 10.92
CA ALA A 33 -11.45 -8.07 10.22
C ALA A 33 -11.62 -6.65 10.76
N MET A 34 -10.51 -5.95 10.94
CA MET A 34 -10.51 -4.55 11.37
C MET A 34 -11.22 -3.68 10.33
N ALA A 35 -12.09 -2.78 10.78
CA ALA A 35 -12.68 -1.77 9.92
C ALA A 35 -11.59 -0.79 9.44
N VAL A 36 -11.38 -0.71 8.14
CA VAL A 36 -10.32 0.10 7.52
C VAL A 36 -10.87 1.00 6.42
N PRO A 37 -10.22 2.15 6.13
CA PRO A 37 -10.66 3.11 5.12
C PRO A 37 -10.25 2.75 3.67
N PHE A 38 -9.86 1.52 3.42
CA PHE A 38 -9.43 1.04 2.10
C PHE A 38 -10.06 -0.32 1.78
N SER A 39 -9.98 -0.74 0.53
CA SER A 39 -10.52 -2.03 0.07
C SER A 39 -9.69 -2.58 -1.09
N VAL A 40 -9.86 -3.86 -1.40
CA VAL A 40 -9.26 -4.48 -2.59
C VAL A 40 -9.61 -3.68 -3.85
N GLY A 41 -8.60 -3.45 -4.69
CA GLY A 41 -8.71 -2.63 -5.90
C GLY A 41 -8.51 -1.13 -5.66
N GLU A 42 -8.29 -0.68 -4.41
CA GLU A 42 -7.83 0.70 -4.20
C GLU A 42 -6.48 0.91 -4.89
N LYS A 43 -6.40 1.97 -5.69
CA LYS A 43 -5.17 2.37 -6.38
C LYS A 43 -5.03 3.89 -6.38
N LEU A 44 -3.96 4.37 -5.78
CA LEU A 44 -3.57 5.77 -5.72
C LEU A 44 -2.33 5.95 -6.59
N VAL A 45 -2.38 6.82 -7.59
CA VAL A 45 -1.26 7.07 -8.51
C VAL A 45 -0.74 8.48 -8.31
N TYR A 46 0.58 8.63 -8.25
CA TYR A 46 1.26 9.88 -7.91
C TYR A 46 2.20 10.36 -9.01
N ASP A 47 2.30 11.68 -9.17
CA ASP A 47 3.45 12.31 -9.77
C ASP A 47 4.56 12.40 -8.71
N VAL A 48 5.76 11.87 -9.05
CA VAL A 48 6.95 11.99 -8.21
C VAL A 48 7.77 13.18 -8.71
N LYS A 49 8.09 14.09 -7.78
CA LYS A 49 8.90 15.28 -8.09
C LYS A 49 10.16 15.33 -7.23
N PHE A 50 11.25 15.76 -7.85
CA PHE A 50 12.48 16.18 -7.17
C PHE A 50 12.59 17.70 -7.30
N GLY A 51 12.40 18.40 -6.18
CA GLY A 51 12.17 19.85 -6.24
C GLY A 51 10.95 20.19 -7.10
N PRO A 52 11.07 21.09 -8.09
CA PRO A 52 9.97 21.43 -8.98
C PRO A 52 9.77 20.46 -10.15
N MET A 53 10.79 19.64 -10.47
CA MET A 53 10.79 18.75 -11.64
C MET A 53 10.02 17.47 -11.37
N LYS A 54 9.13 17.09 -12.30
CA LYS A 54 8.57 15.74 -12.32
C LYS A 54 9.63 14.78 -12.83
N VAL A 55 9.97 13.79 -12.00
CA VAL A 55 11.03 12.81 -12.28
C VAL A 55 10.50 11.39 -12.45
N GLY A 56 9.19 11.18 -12.16
CA GLY A 56 8.64 9.84 -12.27
C GLY A 56 7.17 9.76 -11.85
N THR A 57 6.76 8.52 -11.60
CA THR A 57 5.44 8.16 -11.08
C THR A 57 5.57 7.21 -9.90
N GLY A 58 4.61 7.27 -8.98
CA GLY A 58 4.46 6.31 -7.90
C GLY A 58 3.06 5.74 -7.87
N SER A 59 2.86 4.62 -7.19
CA SER A 59 1.53 4.10 -6.92
C SER A 59 1.48 3.35 -5.60
N MET A 60 0.35 3.46 -4.91
CA MET A 60 -0.05 2.58 -3.80
C MET A 60 -1.29 1.81 -4.25
N GLU A 61 -1.31 0.49 -4.03
CA GLU A 61 -2.39 -0.38 -4.45
C GLU A 61 -2.69 -1.43 -3.39
N VAL A 62 -3.97 -1.64 -3.07
CA VAL A 62 -4.46 -2.83 -2.35
C VAL A 62 -4.82 -3.84 -3.41
N GLN A 63 -3.95 -4.81 -3.64
CA GLN A 63 -4.03 -5.70 -4.80
C GLN A 63 -5.09 -6.77 -4.59
N ASP A 64 -5.01 -7.50 -3.49
CA ASP A 64 -5.93 -8.59 -3.15
C ASP A 64 -5.89 -8.94 -1.65
N LEU A 65 -6.62 -9.99 -1.29
CA LEU A 65 -6.49 -10.70 -0.02
C LEU A 65 -5.74 -12.00 -0.29
N THR A 66 -4.70 -12.28 0.47
CA THR A 66 -3.84 -13.46 0.32
C THR A 66 -3.64 -14.13 1.67
N GLU A 67 -3.60 -15.45 1.70
CA GLU A 67 -3.27 -16.19 2.91
C GLU A 67 -1.75 -16.33 3.06
N VAL A 68 -1.23 -15.93 4.22
CA VAL A 68 0.18 -16.12 4.61
C VAL A 68 0.22 -16.96 5.88
N ARG A 69 0.67 -18.21 5.78
CA ARG A 69 0.77 -19.18 6.91
C ARG A 69 -0.52 -19.26 7.74
N GLY A 70 -1.66 -19.48 7.08
CA GLY A 70 -2.98 -19.63 7.72
C GLY A 70 -3.65 -18.33 8.15
N VAL A 71 -3.06 -17.16 7.86
CA VAL A 71 -3.60 -15.84 8.20
C VAL A 71 -4.02 -15.10 6.93
N ILE A 72 -5.27 -14.62 6.89
CA ILE A 72 -5.74 -13.75 5.81
C ILE A 72 -5.08 -12.39 5.95
N THR A 73 -4.47 -11.91 4.87
CA THR A 73 -3.71 -10.67 4.83
C THR A 73 -4.19 -9.75 3.71
N TRP A 74 -4.10 -8.44 3.95
CA TRP A 74 -4.07 -7.46 2.88
C TRP A 74 -2.75 -7.58 2.13
N HIS A 75 -2.78 -7.80 0.83
CA HIS A 75 -1.61 -7.70 -0.04
C HIS A 75 -1.60 -6.32 -0.70
N THR A 76 -0.58 -5.54 -0.39
CA THR A 76 -0.43 -4.18 -0.89
C THR A 76 0.88 -4.00 -1.62
N VAL A 77 0.87 -3.13 -2.62
CA VAL A 77 2.04 -2.88 -3.46
C VAL A 77 2.27 -1.38 -3.57
N PHE A 78 3.48 -0.95 -3.25
CA PHE A 78 3.96 0.40 -3.50
C PHE A 78 5.04 0.35 -4.58
N ARG A 79 4.94 1.22 -5.59
CA ARG A 79 5.91 1.33 -6.67
C ARG A 79 6.35 2.76 -6.85
N ILE A 80 7.63 2.95 -7.18
CA ILE A 80 8.19 4.21 -7.67
C ILE A 80 8.96 3.89 -8.94
N SER A 81 8.68 4.62 -10.02
CA SER A 81 9.38 4.46 -11.30
C SER A 81 9.70 5.83 -11.88
N GLY A 82 10.93 6.03 -12.31
CA GLY A 82 11.41 7.28 -12.89
C GLY A 82 12.90 7.45 -12.77
N GLY A 83 13.36 8.67 -12.53
CA GLY A 83 14.76 8.99 -12.33
C GLY A 83 15.18 10.33 -12.89
N LEU A 84 16.46 10.60 -12.80
CA LEU A 84 17.16 11.73 -13.41
C LEU A 84 18.07 11.19 -14.55
N PRO A 85 18.60 12.03 -15.44
CA PRO A 85 19.61 11.59 -16.38
C PRO A 85 20.73 10.84 -15.65
N LEU A 86 21.05 9.62 -16.11
CA LEU A 86 22.06 8.72 -15.55
C LEU A 86 21.72 8.09 -14.18
N TYR A 87 20.52 8.32 -13.63
CA TYR A 87 20.09 7.70 -12.38
C TYR A 87 18.64 7.24 -12.49
N ARG A 88 18.45 5.95 -12.73
CA ARG A 88 17.13 5.30 -12.80
C ARG A 88 16.67 4.89 -11.41
N VAL A 89 15.35 4.94 -11.21
CA VAL A 89 14.67 4.38 -10.04
C VAL A 89 13.51 3.53 -10.54
N ASN A 90 13.43 2.28 -10.07
CA ASN A 90 12.31 1.38 -10.35
C ASN A 90 12.11 0.45 -9.16
N ASP A 91 11.57 0.99 -8.09
CA ASP A 91 11.40 0.28 -6.83
C ASP A 91 10.01 -0.32 -6.71
N LYS A 92 9.96 -1.51 -6.11
CA LYS A 92 8.74 -2.21 -5.75
C LYS A 92 8.82 -2.68 -4.29
N TYR A 93 7.80 -2.33 -3.52
CA TYR A 93 7.61 -2.77 -2.14
C TYR A 93 6.29 -3.50 -2.04
N GLU A 94 6.29 -4.72 -1.51
CA GLU A 94 5.09 -5.54 -1.30
C GLU A 94 4.96 -5.87 0.18
N SER A 95 3.78 -5.66 0.73
CA SER A 95 3.50 -5.90 2.14
C SER A 95 2.24 -6.76 2.27
N TRP A 96 2.35 -7.81 3.10
CA TRP A 96 1.23 -8.67 3.51
C TRP A 96 1.03 -8.50 5.00
N PHE A 97 -0.10 -7.93 5.39
CA PHE A 97 -0.41 -7.67 6.78
C PHE A 97 -1.82 -8.16 7.15
N ASP A 98 -1.91 -8.70 8.35
CA ASP A 98 -3.08 -9.32 8.93
C ASP A 98 -4.31 -8.41 8.87
N VAL A 99 -5.45 -8.91 8.39
CA VAL A 99 -6.69 -8.13 8.25
C VAL A 99 -7.32 -7.74 9.59
N THR A 100 -6.98 -8.41 10.70
CA THR A 100 -7.55 -8.17 12.02
C THR A 100 -6.71 -7.21 12.88
N THR A 101 -5.38 -7.30 12.76
CA THR A 101 -4.44 -6.56 13.63
C THR A 101 -3.58 -5.54 12.88
N LEU A 102 -3.61 -5.56 11.55
CA LEU A 102 -2.73 -4.83 10.64
C LEU A 102 -1.24 -5.13 10.87
N THR A 103 -0.92 -6.27 11.45
CA THR A 103 0.44 -6.71 11.77
C THR A 103 1.09 -7.33 10.55
N SER A 104 2.32 -6.96 10.22
CA SER A 104 3.07 -7.52 9.10
C SER A 104 3.27 -9.02 9.25
N ARG A 105 3.08 -9.77 8.16
CA ARG A 105 3.33 -11.21 8.04
C ARG A 105 4.45 -11.50 7.04
N ARG A 106 4.59 -10.65 6.01
CA ARG A 106 5.61 -10.73 4.96
C ARG A 106 5.86 -9.34 4.37
N TYR A 107 7.10 -9.08 3.98
CA TYR A 107 7.47 -7.83 3.32
C TYR A 107 8.60 -8.08 2.31
N HIS A 108 8.41 -7.60 1.08
CA HIS A 108 9.41 -7.67 0.04
C HIS A 108 9.83 -6.29 -0.42
N GLN A 109 11.13 -6.11 -0.64
CA GLN A 109 11.73 -4.94 -1.27
C GLN A 109 12.48 -5.40 -2.52
N ASP A 110 12.10 -4.90 -3.66
CA ASP A 110 12.85 -4.99 -4.92
C ASP A 110 13.25 -3.57 -5.31
N ILE A 111 14.49 -3.21 -5.00
CA ILE A 111 15.02 -1.84 -5.17
C ILE A 111 15.92 -1.85 -6.40
N ASP A 112 15.69 -0.90 -7.30
CA ASP A 112 16.48 -0.70 -8.51
C ASP A 112 16.77 0.80 -8.64
N GLU A 113 17.85 1.25 -7.99
CA GLU A 113 18.28 2.64 -7.93
C GLU A 113 19.69 2.80 -8.48
N GLY A 114 19.82 3.20 -9.75
CA GLY A 114 21.11 3.36 -10.43
C GLY A 114 21.89 2.03 -10.52
N ASN A 115 22.91 1.85 -9.68
CA ASN A 115 23.70 0.62 -9.57
C ASN A 115 23.42 -0.16 -8.27
N TYR A 116 22.39 0.22 -7.52
CA TYR A 116 22.02 -0.42 -6.27
C TYR A 116 20.72 -1.21 -6.46
N GLU A 117 20.81 -2.53 -6.48
CA GLU A 117 19.69 -3.44 -6.84
C GLU A 117 19.46 -4.54 -5.78
N PRO A 118 19.30 -4.22 -4.48
CA PRO A 118 19.07 -5.26 -3.51
C PRO A 118 17.62 -5.76 -3.56
N LYS A 119 17.48 -7.08 -3.46
CA LYS A 119 16.20 -7.73 -3.18
C LYS A 119 16.22 -8.23 -1.74
N ARG A 120 15.22 -7.85 -0.94
CA ARG A 120 15.10 -8.25 0.45
C ARG A 120 13.73 -8.85 0.68
N PHE A 121 13.71 -9.98 1.36
CA PHE A 121 12.50 -10.73 1.69
C PHE A 121 12.47 -10.88 3.20
N TYR A 122 11.39 -10.38 3.83
CA TYR A 122 11.18 -10.47 5.26
C TYR A 122 9.96 -11.33 5.56
N GLU A 123 10.12 -12.32 6.44
CA GLU A 123 9.04 -13.12 7.00
C GLU A 123 8.92 -12.80 8.49
N PHE A 124 7.67 -12.58 8.97
CA PHE A 124 7.40 -12.24 10.35
C PHE A 124 6.70 -13.40 11.06
N PHE A 125 7.30 -13.86 12.13
CA PHE A 125 6.82 -14.96 12.97
C PHE A 125 6.29 -14.35 14.27
N ASN A 126 5.14 -13.74 14.21
CA ASN A 126 4.60 -12.92 15.31
C ASN A 126 4.32 -13.72 16.57
N GLU A 127 4.02 -15.02 16.42
CA GLU A 127 3.74 -15.98 17.50
C GLU A 127 4.95 -16.19 18.42
N ARG A 128 6.16 -15.93 17.92
CA ARG A 128 7.42 -16.05 18.70
C ARG A 128 8.24 -14.75 18.74
N GLY A 129 7.68 -13.65 18.24
CA GLY A 129 8.33 -12.34 18.28
C GLY A 129 9.61 -12.23 17.45
N MET A 130 9.66 -12.92 16.30
CA MET A 130 10.85 -12.96 15.44
C MET A 130 10.53 -12.51 14.01
N TYR A 131 11.54 -12.04 13.30
CA TYR A 131 11.52 -11.89 11.84
C TYR A 131 12.77 -12.47 11.23
N GLN A 132 12.70 -12.82 9.94
CA GLN A 132 13.81 -13.35 9.16
C GLN A 132 13.96 -12.57 7.85
N GLU A 133 15.20 -12.19 7.51
CA GLU A 133 15.55 -11.59 6.22
C GLU A 133 16.24 -12.62 5.33
N GLY A 134 15.53 -13.13 4.32
CA GLY A 134 16.03 -14.18 3.42
C GLY A 134 16.48 -15.40 4.22
N ASP A 135 17.71 -15.87 3.95
CA ASP A 135 18.32 -17.03 4.63
C ASP A 135 19.14 -16.66 5.87
N LYS A 136 19.09 -15.40 6.32
CA LYS A 136 19.80 -14.96 7.53
C LYS A 136 19.14 -15.56 8.78
N PRO A 137 19.89 -15.67 9.90
CA PRO A 137 19.30 -16.04 11.18
C PRO A 137 18.12 -15.13 11.56
N GLU A 138 17.12 -15.72 12.21
CA GLU A 138 16.00 -14.98 12.78
C GLU A 138 16.50 -13.95 13.80
N GLN A 139 15.83 -12.81 13.83
CA GLN A 139 16.11 -11.69 14.72
C GLN A 139 14.86 -11.33 15.51
N PRO A 140 14.99 -10.83 16.75
CA PRO A 140 13.86 -10.33 17.52
C PRO A 140 13.14 -9.20 16.81
N THR A 141 11.81 -9.17 16.88
CA THR A 141 10.97 -8.06 16.47
C THR A 141 10.08 -7.58 17.61
N VAL A 142 9.42 -6.45 17.40
CA VAL A 142 8.48 -5.87 18.37
C VAL A 142 7.14 -6.62 18.35
N ALA A 143 6.30 -6.39 19.36
CA ALA A 143 4.93 -6.85 19.34
C ALA A 143 4.13 -6.14 18.23
N GLN A 144 3.37 -6.91 17.44
CA GLN A 144 2.56 -6.41 16.33
C GLN A 144 3.37 -5.54 15.32
N PRO A 145 4.43 -6.10 14.72
CA PRO A 145 5.34 -5.33 13.86
C PRO A 145 4.64 -4.77 12.62
N LEU A 146 5.10 -3.59 12.21
CA LEU A 146 4.75 -2.93 10.95
C LEU A 146 6.01 -2.79 10.10
N ASP A 147 5.92 -3.12 8.82
CA ASP A 147 6.91 -2.79 7.80
C ASP A 147 6.60 -1.42 7.16
N ASP A 148 7.42 -0.98 6.20
CA ASP A 148 7.27 0.32 5.55
C ASP A 148 5.94 0.44 4.78
N GLY A 149 5.46 -0.65 4.16
CA GLY A 149 4.19 -0.69 3.42
C GLY A 149 2.99 -0.69 4.37
N SER A 150 2.93 -1.63 5.31
CA SER A 150 1.82 -1.75 6.27
C SER A 150 1.68 -0.51 7.15
N PHE A 151 2.79 0.18 7.48
CA PHE A 151 2.78 1.43 8.22
C PHE A 151 1.94 2.52 7.53
N LEU A 152 2.08 2.69 6.22
CA LEU A 152 1.32 3.69 5.47
C LEU A 152 -0.20 3.44 5.50
N TYR A 153 -0.62 2.17 5.57
CA TYR A 153 -2.03 1.81 5.75
C TYR A 153 -2.48 1.93 7.20
N TYR A 154 -1.64 1.55 8.17
CA TYR A 154 -1.94 1.70 9.59
C TYR A 154 -2.19 3.16 9.99
N VAL A 155 -1.40 4.10 9.50
CA VAL A 155 -1.56 5.55 9.76
C VAL A 155 -2.95 6.06 9.35
N ARG A 156 -3.59 5.43 8.38
CA ARG A 156 -4.94 5.80 7.92
C ARG A 156 -6.04 5.37 8.88
N THR A 157 -5.75 4.53 9.87
CA THR A 157 -6.73 4.01 10.84
C THR A 157 -6.73 4.73 12.18
N ILE A 158 -5.69 5.48 12.51
CA ILE A 158 -5.61 6.23 13.78
C ILE A 158 -6.51 7.48 13.76
N PRO A 159 -6.97 7.98 14.92
CA PRO A 159 -7.65 9.28 14.99
C PRO A 159 -6.75 10.41 14.49
N LEU A 160 -7.32 11.41 13.82
CA LEU A 160 -6.57 12.53 13.21
C LEU A 160 -7.00 13.88 13.81
N ASN A 161 -6.95 14.03 15.16
CA ASN A 161 -7.23 15.29 15.81
C ASN A 161 -5.99 16.16 15.80
N VAL A 162 -6.10 17.39 15.32
CA VAL A 162 -4.99 18.35 15.29
C VAL A 162 -4.47 18.61 16.70
N GLY A 163 -3.16 18.52 16.86
CA GLY A 163 -2.45 18.63 18.13
C GLY A 163 -2.11 17.29 18.77
N ASP A 164 -2.74 16.20 18.37
CA ASP A 164 -2.43 14.86 18.88
C ASP A 164 -1.01 14.44 18.50
N THR A 165 -0.39 13.68 19.39
CA THR A 165 0.89 13.01 19.15
C THR A 165 0.76 11.55 19.54
N TYR A 166 0.98 10.65 18.58
CA TYR A 166 0.98 9.21 18.78
C TYR A 166 2.41 8.71 18.85
N THR A 167 2.70 7.92 19.88
CA THR A 167 4.00 7.27 20.07
C THR A 167 3.79 5.78 20.24
N PHE A 168 4.42 4.97 19.41
CA PHE A 168 4.30 3.53 19.48
C PHE A 168 5.59 2.83 19.01
N SER A 169 5.81 1.61 19.53
CA SER A 169 6.97 0.78 19.21
C SER A 169 6.52 -0.40 18.35
N ARG A 170 6.08 -0.10 17.12
CA ARG A 170 5.57 -1.11 16.17
C ARG A 170 6.39 -1.23 14.89
N TYR A 171 7.42 -0.43 14.67
CA TYR A 171 8.28 -0.67 13.53
C TYR A 171 9.10 -1.93 13.75
N PHE A 172 9.16 -2.83 12.75
CA PHE A 172 9.66 -4.20 12.92
C PHE A 172 11.10 -4.30 13.40
N LYS A 173 11.92 -3.30 13.13
CA LYS A 173 13.30 -3.19 13.66
C LYS A 173 13.27 -2.49 15.01
N PRO A 174 13.56 -3.17 16.12
CA PRO A 174 13.44 -2.60 17.46
C PRO A 174 14.20 -1.30 17.64
N GLU A 175 15.39 -1.19 17.06
CA GLU A 175 16.28 -0.01 17.17
C GLU A 175 15.72 1.25 16.52
N ALA A 176 14.78 1.11 15.58
CA ALA A 176 14.14 2.23 14.88
C ALA A 176 12.93 2.81 15.63
N ASN A 177 12.61 2.28 16.80
CA ASN A 177 11.52 2.75 17.64
C ASN A 177 12.00 3.75 18.72
N PRO A 178 11.08 4.54 19.32
CA PRO A 178 9.67 4.63 18.96
C PRO A 178 9.43 5.37 17.65
N VAL A 179 8.32 5.02 16.98
CA VAL A 179 7.75 5.83 15.91
C VAL A 179 6.88 6.91 16.53
N VAL A 180 7.03 8.15 16.08
CA VAL A 180 6.23 9.28 16.53
C VAL A 180 5.45 9.85 15.34
N ILE A 181 4.14 10.06 15.49
CA ILE A 181 3.30 10.73 14.50
C ILE A 181 2.69 11.96 15.18
N LYS A 182 2.96 13.14 14.66
CA LYS A 182 2.30 14.38 15.06
C LYS A 182 1.21 14.73 14.06
N VAL A 183 0.01 15.06 14.56
CA VAL A 183 -1.08 15.61 13.75
C VAL A 183 -0.97 17.12 13.78
N LEU A 184 -0.47 17.73 12.70
CA LEU A 184 -0.02 19.11 12.72
C LEU A 184 -1.15 20.13 12.50
N ARG A 185 -1.93 19.95 11.44
CA ARG A 185 -2.92 20.94 10.99
C ARG A 185 -3.90 20.34 9.99
N ARG A 186 -5.01 21.05 9.78
CA ARG A 186 -5.90 20.85 8.63
C ARG A 186 -5.65 21.92 7.59
N GLU A 187 -5.62 21.54 6.33
CA GLU A 187 -5.54 22.50 5.22
C GLU A 187 -6.14 21.92 3.95
N THR A 188 -6.55 22.80 3.06
CA THR A 188 -7.03 22.41 1.74
C THR A 188 -5.90 22.59 0.73
N ILE A 189 -5.60 21.53 -0.02
CA ILE A 189 -4.54 21.53 -1.03
C ILE A 189 -5.09 21.22 -2.42
N ASN A 190 -4.35 21.66 -3.45
CA ASN A 190 -4.58 21.30 -4.84
C ASN A 190 -3.45 20.37 -5.31
N VAL A 191 -3.83 19.22 -5.85
CA VAL A 191 -2.94 18.25 -6.50
C VAL A 191 -3.49 17.91 -7.88
N PRO A 192 -2.75 17.24 -8.78
CA PRO A 192 -3.26 16.89 -10.11
C PRO A 192 -4.62 16.16 -10.13
N ALA A 193 -4.92 15.36 -9.10
CA ALA A 193 -6.21 14.67 -8.96
C ALA A 193 -7.37 15.57 -8.54
N GLY A 194 -7.12 16.83 -8.14
CA GLY A 194 -8.15 17.76 -7.70
C GLY A 194 -7.83 18.49 -6.40
N ARG A 195 -8.88 19.06 -5.80
CA ARG A 195 -8.82 19.79 -4.53
C ARG A 195 -9.31 18.91 -3.38
N PHE A 196 -8.54 18.86 -2.28
CA PHE A 196 -8.84 18.01 -1.13
C PHE A 196 -8.67 18.79 0.18
N THR A 197 -9.62 18.63 1.10
CA THR A 197 -9.44 18.98 2.51
C THR A 197 -8.65 17.86 3.17
N THR A 198 -7.59 18.20 3.88
CA THR A 198 -6.62 17.21 4.40
C THR A 198 -6.24 17.50 5.82
N VAL A 199 -5.79 16.45 6.51
CA VAL A 199 -5.04 16.48 7.76
C VAL A 199 -3.58 16.20 7.46
N VAL A 200 -2.69 17.03 7.98
CA VAL A 200 -1.24 16.91 7.79
C VAL A 200 -0.60 16.21 8.96
N LEU A 201 0.11 15.13 8.66
CA LEU A 201 0.83 14.32 9.63
C LEU A 201 2.34 14.46 9.45
N GLN A 202 3.08 14.37 10.54
CA GLN A 202 4.53 14.28 10.54
C GLN A 202 4.98 13.00 11.23
N PRO A 203 5.16 11.90 10.47
CA PRO A 203 5.77 10.68 11.00
C PRO A 203 7.29 10.86 11.16
N THR A 204 7.83 10.28 12.23
CA THR A 204 9.26 10.31 12.55
C THR A 204 9.72 8.93 13.03
N PHE A 205 10.78 8.41 12.42
CA PHE A 205 11.43 7.15 12.77
C PHE A 205 12.88 7.39 13.20
N LYS A 206 13.40 6.58 14.10
CA LYS A 206 14.82 6.58 14.47
C LYS A 206 15.70 5.83 13.46
N SER A 207 15.27 5.73 12.20
CA SER A 207 16.00 5.07 11.12
C SER A 207 16.40 6.06 10.03
N ARG A 208 17.27 5.63 9.11
CA ARG A 208 17.53 6.37 7.87
C ARG A 208 16.35 6.18 6.92
N GLY A 209 16.02 7.19 6.12
CA GLY A 209 14.98 7.11 5.10
C GLY A 209 14.09 8.35 5.05
N LEU A 210 12.99 8.25 4.31
CA LEU A 210 12.05 9.35 4.06
C LEU A 210 11.45 9.95 5.35
N PHE A 211 11.26 9.14 6.38
CA PHE A 211 10.65 9.51 7.66
C PHE A 211 11.66 9.63 8.79
N SER A 212 12.95 9.78 8.48
CA SER A 212 13.99 9.96 9.50
C SER A 212 13.81 11.28 10.28
N GLU A 213 14.35 11.34 11.50
CA GLU A 213 14.24 12.53 12.38
C GLU A 213 14.73 13.82 11.72
N GLY A 214 15.72 13.73 10.82
CA GLY A 214 16.26 14.87 10.06
C GLY A 214 15.42 15.28 8.85
N GLY A 215 14.57 14.41 8.33
CA GLY A 215 13.86 14.60 7.05
C GLY A 215 12.61 15.47 7.14
N LYS A 216 12.00 15.60 8.30
CA LYS A 216 10.76 16.37 8.54
C LYS A 216 9.70 16.08 7.46
N ALA A 217 9.50 14.80 7.13
CA ALA A 217 8.51 14.41 6.14
C ALA A 217 7.10 14.78 6.61
N GLU A 218 6.30 15.34 5.72
CA GLU A 218 4.88 15.57 5.95
C GLU A 218 4.05 14.71 5.01
N VAL A 219 2.94 14.19 5.51
CA VAL A 219 1.96 13.37 4.77
C VAL A 219 0.59 14.01 4.88
N TRP A 220 -0.06 14.26 3.76
CA TRP A 220 -1.42 14.79 3.68
C TRP A 220 -2.39 13.66 3.43
N ILE A 221 -3.31 13.46 4.35
CA ILE A 221 -4.38 12.45 4.27
C ILE A 221 -5.72 13.17 4.14
N THR A 222 -6.63 12.71 3.27
CA THR A 222 -7.96 13.33 3.15
C THR A 222 -8.71 13.29 4.49
N ASP A 223 -9.35 14.41 4.83
CA ASP A 223 -10.17 14.56 6.05
C ASP A 223 -11.61 14.06 5.79
N ASP A 224 -11.69 12.81 5.32
CA ASP A 224 -12.93 12.08 5.03
C ASP A 224 -12.75 10.58 5.35
N ASP A 225 -13.82 9.79 5.21
CA ASP A 225 -13.81 8.36 5.53
C ASP A 225 -12.86 7.53 4.66
N ARG A 226 -12.40 8.05 3.52
CA ARG A 226 -11.46 7.37 2.63
C ARG A 226 -10.03 7.45 3.13
N ARG A 227 -9.67 8.52 3.84
CA ARG A 227 -8.33 8.75 4.40
C ARG A 227 -7.19 8.47 3.42
N MET A 228 -7.37 8.89 2.16
CA MET A 228 -6.38 8.69 1.11
C MET A 228 -5.15 9.58 1.34
N MET A 229 -3.96 9.02 1.14
CA MET A 229 -2.75 9.83 1.05
C MET A 229 -2.77 10.62 -0.27
N VAL A 230 -2.88 11.95 -0.21
CA VAL A 230 -2.95 12.81 -1.41
C VAL A 230 -1.64 13.52 -1.72
N GLN A 231 -0.78 13.67 -0.72
CA GLN A 231 0.54 14.27 -0.89
C GLN A 231 1.51 13.74 0.17
N MET A 232 2.75 13.60 -0.20
CA MET A 232 3.88 13.42 0.71
C MET A 232 5.01 14.35 0.30
N LYS A 233 5.65 14.99 1.27
CA LYS A 233 6.86 15.79 1.05
C LYS A 233 7.93 15.35 2.04
N SER A 234 9.12 15.07 1.56
CA SER A 234 10.26 14.75 2.43
C SER A 234 11.48 15.52 1.96
N LYS A 235 12.16 16.16 2.91
CA LYS A 235 13.47 16.78 2.66
C LYS A 235 14.54 15.70 2.75
N LEU A 236 15.42 15.67 1.79
CA LEU A 236 16.62 14.84 1.78
C LEU A 236 17.83 15.71 2.14
N SER A 237 18.99 15.09 2.35
CA SER A 237 20.27 15.81 2.52
C SER A 237 20.58 16.71 1.30
N VAL A 238 20.16 16.30 0.13
CA VAL A 238 20.20 17.09 -1.11
C VAL A 238 18.81 17.07 -1.75
N GLY A 239 18.14 18.23 -1.80
CA GLY A 239 16.84 18.41 -2.43
C GLY A 239 15.65 17.90 -1.60
N SER A 240 14.58 17.55 -2.30
CA SER A 240 13.36 16.99 -1.70
C SER A 240 12.69 16.02 -2.67
N ILE A 241 12.14 14.94 -2.15
CA ILE A 241 11.26 14.04 -2.87
C ILE A 241 9.83 14.30 -2.46
N ASN A 242 8.95 14.49 -3.44
CA ASN A 242 7.55 14.84 -3.20
C ASN A 242 6.64 13.98 -4.08
N LEU A 243 5.57 13.46 -3.49
CA LEU A 243 4.51 12.73 -4.18
C LEU A 243 3.25 13.58 -4.19
N PHE A 244 2.59 13.69 -5.35
CA PHE A 244 1.33 14.41 -5.52
C PHE A 244 0.31 13.50 -6.19
N LEU A 245 -0.83 13.26 -5.57
CA LEU A 245 -1.88 12.41 -6.11
C LEU A 245 -2.31 12.93 -7.49
N ARG A 246 -2.23 12.05 -8.50
CA ARG A 246 -2.58 12.31 -9.89
C ARG A 246 -3.93 11.71 -10.27
N SER A 247 -4.20 10.52 -9.77
CA SER A 247 -5.48 9.84 -9.97
C SER A 247 -5.69 8.81 -8.86
N HIS A 248 -6.93 8.43 -8.62
CA HIS A 248 -7.29 7.43 -7.63
C HIS A 248 -8.48 6.58 -8.09
N ASN A 249 -8.46 5.33 -7.65
CA ASN A 249 -9.61 4.44 -7.60
C ASN A 249 -9.72 3.93 -6.16
N THR A 250 -10.88 4.00 -5.55
CA THR A 250 -11.06 3.61 -4.14
C THR A 250 -11.44 2.14 -3.95
N GLY A 251 -11.42 1.35 -5.04
CA GLY A 251 -11.82 -0.05 -4.99
C GLY A 251 -13.36 -0.22 -4.92
N LYS A 252 -13.79 -1.45 -4.78
CA LYS A 252 -15.20 -1.78 -4.52
C LYS A 252 -15.35 -2.07 -3.04
N LYS A 253 -16.21 -1.30 -2.38
CA LYS A 253 -16.70 -1.63 -1.03
C LYS A 253 -17.66 -2.79 -1.11
#